data_847db970fb15058eead79eb101e836f0
#
_entry.id   847db970fb15058eead79eb101e836f0
#
_cell.length_a   1.000
_cell.length_b   1.000
_cell.length_c   1.000
_cell.angle_alpha   90.00
_cell.angle_beta   90.00
_cell.angle_gamma   90.00
#
_symmetry.space_group_name_H-M   'P 1'
#
loop_
_entity.id
_entity.type
_entity.pdbx_description
1 polymer ?
#
loop_
_entity_poly.entity_id
_entity_poly.type
_entity_poly.pdbx_seq_one_letter_code
_entity_poly.pdbx_strand_id
1 'polypeptide(L)'
;MNALTVNQEQTAGTRVGSPDGPVYAVVGFDGSASSLRALDTAARLLNDRPGGMEIVYVAHVPAVAAAGLVGAASADLQQSFDDTTRELSEEVRAHLQASHLRAAAQRWHFQRRDGVIADNLIAVADDLRYRHGPDAAVFLVVGRSEHGYHHVIGSVPAALERHVHYPVIVIP
;
A
#
# COMPACT_ATOMS: atom_id res chain seq x y z
N MET A 1 26.97 -41.95 -19.56
CA MET A 1 26.31 -40.66 -19.80
C MET A 1 25.23 -40.50 -18.74
N ASN A 2 25.55 -39.80 -17.63
CA ASN A 2 24.61 -39.55 -16.55
C ASN A 2 24.00 -38.15 -16.74
N ALA A 3 22.71 -38.10 -17.00
CA ALA A 3 21.94 -36.91 -16.97
C ALA A 3 21.72 -36.50 -15.50
N LEU A 4 22.31 -35.37 -15.09
CA LEU A 4 22.03 -34.73 -13.82
C LEU A 4 20.64 -34.11 -13.90
N THR A 5 19.68 -34.73 -13.24
CA THR A 5 18.37 -34.13 -12.99
C THR A 5 18.56 -33.10 -11.90
N VAL A 6 18.54 -31.81 -12.25
CA VAL A 6 18.49 -30.73 -11.29
C VAL A 6 17.07 -30.66 -10.72
N ASN A 7 16.91 -31.15 -9.49
CA ASN A 7 15.72 -30.87 -8.70
C ASN A 7 15.67 -29.37 -8.42
N GLN A 8 14.71 -28.69 -9.04
CA GLN A 8 14.32 -27.35 -8.59
C GLN A 8 13.54 -27.52 -7.28
N GLU A 9 14.25 -27.38 -6.16
CA GLU A 9 13.60 -27.12 -4.88
C GLU A 9 12.81 -25.81 -5.01
N GLN A 10 11.50 -25.94 -4.93
CA GLN A 10 10.59 -24.80 -4.77
C GLN A 10 10.86 -24.18 -3.39
N THR A 11 11.85 -23.31 -3.32
CA THR A 11 11.93 -22.33 -2.25
C THR A 11 10.64 -21.53 -2.28
N ALA A 12 10.00 -21.37 -1.12
CA ALA A 12 8.87 -20.48 -0.90
C ALA A 12 9.36 -19.02 -1.14
N GLY A 13 9.60 -18.71 -2.40
CA GLY A 13 10.13 -17.43 -2.86
C GLY A 13 9.04 -16.37 -2.85
N THR A 14 9.43 -15.17 -2.53
CA THR A 14 8.70 -13.92 -2.77
C THR A 14 7.93 -14.03 -4.08
N ARG A 15 6.62 -13.80 -4.05
CA ARG A 15 5.73 -13.91 -5.22
C ARG A 15 6.04 -12.78 -6.22
N VAL A 16 7.01 -12.99 -7.05
CA VAL A 16 7.36 -12.10 -8.16
C VAL A 16 6.56 -12.52 -9.39
N GLY A 17 5.86 -11.57 -10.03
CA GLY A 17 5.12 -11.84 -11.27
C GLY A 17 6.03 -12.10 -12.46
N SER A 18 5.43 -12.32 -13.63
CA SER A 18 6.17 -12.46 -14.89
C SER A 18 6.94 -11.19 -15.23
N PRO A 19 8.15 -11.26 -15.82
CA PRO A 19 8.91 -10.08 -16.25
C PRO A 19 8.15 -9.14 -17.17
N ASP A 20 7.26 -9.68 -18.01
CA ASP A 20 6.44 -8.93 -18.96
C ASP A 20 5.01 -8.68 -18.47
N GLY A 21 4.66 -9.16 -17.29
CA GLY A 21 3.33 -9.01 -16.69
C GLY A 21 3.04 -7.60 -16.19
N PRO A 22 1.76 -7.30 -15.89
CA PRO A 22 1.38 -6.02 -15.30
C PRO A 22 1.96 -5.88 -13.89
N VAL A 23 2.31 -4.65 -13.53
CA VAL A 23 2.93 -4.31 -12.26
C VAL A 23 2.00 -3.40 -11.47
N TYR A 24 1.75 -3.74 -10.22
CA TYR A 24 0.90 -2.97 -9.32
C TYR A 24 1.67 -2.58 -8.06
N ALA A 25 1.48 -1.34 -7.63
CA ALA A 25 2.00 -0.85 -6.36
C ALA A 25 0.85 -0.63 -5.37
N VAL A 26 1.02 -1.11 -4.14
CA VAL A 26 0.19 -0.73 -3.00
C VAL A 26 0.96 0.31 -2.21
N VAL A 27 0.47 1.54 -2.16
CA VAL A 27 1.13 2.66 -1.50
C VAL A 27 0.40 3.00 -0.21
N GLY A 28 1.05 2.85 0.93
CA GLY A 28 0.55 3.36 2.21
C GLY A 28 0.69 4.88 2.25
N PHE A 29 -0.42 5.60 2.45
CA PHE A 29 -0.48 7.04 2.39
C PHE A 29 -1.18 7.62 3.62
N ASP A 30 -0.55 8.59 4.27
CA ASP A 30 -1.06 9.28 5.46
C ASP A 30 -0.89 10.81 5.40
N GLY A 31 -0.54 11.36 4.23
CA GLY A 31 -0.27 12.78 4.02
C GLY A 31 1.10 13.25 4.51
N SER A 32 1.92 12.38 5.07
CA SER A 32 3.28 12.74 5.50
C SER A 32 4.21 12.97 4.31
N ALA A 33 5.30 13.73 4.54
CA ALA A 33 6.32 13.94 3.52
C ALA A 33 6.95 12.61 3.04
N SER A 34 7.10 11.62 3.92
CA SER A 34 7.60 10.28 3.55
C SER A 34 6.59 9.50 2.71
N SER A 35 5.27 9.62 2.97
CA SER A 35 4.25 8.98 2.15
C SER A 35 4.10 9.64 0.76
N LEU A 36 4.30 10.96 0.64
CA LEU A 36 4.40 11.63 -0.65
C LEU A 36 5.62 11.15 -1.46
N ARG A 37 6.78 11.00 -0.81
CA ARG A 37 7.96 10.41 -1.48
C ARG A 37 7.75 8.95 -1.88
N ALA A 38 6.98 8.19 -1.08
CA ALA A 38 6.59 6.83 -1.41
C ALA A 38 5.70 6.78 -2.66
N LEU A 39 4.74 7.70 -2.77
CA LEU A 39 3.89 7.87 -3.94
C LEU A 39 4.70 8.19 -5.20
N ASP A 40 5.64 9.14 -5.13
CA ASP A 40 6.54 9.47 -6.23
C ASP A 40 7.39 8.27 -6.67
N THR A 41 7.90 7.52 -5.71
CA THR A 41 8.72 6.34 -5.99
C THR A 41 7.90 5.26 -6.71
N ALA A 42 6.69 4.97 -6.22
CA ALA A 42 5.78 4.03 -6.87
C ALA A 42 5.44 4.47 -8.30
N ALA A 43 5.11 5.76 -8.50
CA ALA A 43 4.79 6.32 -9.80
C ALA A 43 5.95 6.19 -10.80
N ARG A 44 7.19 6.43 -10.36
CA ARG A 44 8.39 6.25 -11.21
C ARG A 44 8.61 4.80 -11.60
N LEU A 45 8.43 3.86 -10.66
CA LEU A 45 8.61 2.43 -10.93
C LEU A 45 7.56 1.87 -11.91
N LEU A 46 6.40 2.51 -11.98
CA LEU A 46 5.28 2.10 -12.83
C LEU A 46 5.21 2.87 -14.16
N ASN A 47 6.05 3.89 -14.38
CA ASN A 47 5.85 4.88 -15.45
C ASN A 47 5.66 4.26 -16.85
N ASP A 48 6.46 3.27 -17.19
CA ASP A 48 6.47 2.63 -18.53
C ASP A 48 5.94 1.18 -18.49
N ARG A 49 5.25 0.80 -17.42
CA ARG A 49 4.73 -0.56 -17.24
C ARG A 49 3.21 -0.60 -17.28
N PRO A 50 2.59 -1.66 -17.84
CA PRO A 50 1.17 -1.92 -17.64
C PRO A 50 0.90 -2.20 -16.14
N GLY A 51 -0.29 -1.82 -15.66
CA GLY A 51 -0.67 -1.95 -14.25
C GLY A 51 -1.09 -0.62 -13.64
N GLY A 52 -0.93 -0.42 -12.34
CA GLY A 52 -1.39 0.78 -11.67
C GLY A 52 -1.02 0.85 -10.18
N MET A 53 -1.57 1.85 -9.48
CA MET A 53 -1.37 2.07 -8.05
C MET A 53 -2.69 1.95 -7.28
N GLU A 54 -2.66 1.24 -6.17
CA GLU A 54 -3.66 1.33 -5.11
C GLU A 54 -3.07 2.15 -3.96
N ILE A 55 -3.62 3.32 -3.71
CA ILE A 55 -3.18 4.24 -2.66
C ILE A 55 -4.12 4.05 -1.49
N VAL A 56 -3.57 3.61 -0.35
CA VAL A 56 -4.35 3.15 0.79
C VAL A 56 -4.09 4.04 1.99
N TYR A 57 -5.13 4.74 2.43
CA TYR A 57 -5.17 5.40 3.72
C TYR A 57 -5.83 4.46 4.73
N VAL A 58 -5.16 4.18 5.83
CA VAL A 58 -5.72 3.36 6.91
C VAL A 58 -6.03 4.23 8.11
N ALA A 59 -7.32 4.43 8.38
CA ALA A 59 -7.77 5.18 9.53
C ALA A 59 -7.63 4.33 10.81
N HIS A 60 -7.01 4.90 11.83
CA HIS A 60 -6.97 4.28 13.13
C HIS A 60 -8.25 4.58 13.90
N VAL A 61 -9.15 3.61 13.94
CA VAL A 61 -10.39 3.72 14.73
C VAL A 61 -10.08 3.32 16.18
N PRO A 62 -10.26 4.20 17.15
CA PRO A 62 -10.08 3.83 18.57
C PRO A 62 -10.99 2.66 18.93
N ALA A 63 -10.49 1.72 19.76
CA ALA A 63 -11.22 0.51 20.15
C ALA A 63 -12.59 0.81 20.80
N VAL A 64 -12.72 1.92 21.52
CA VAL A 64 -13.98 2.37 22.13
C VAL A 64 -15.03 2.79 21.08
N ALA A 65 -14.61 3.34 19.95
CA ALA A 65 -15.49 3.67 18.83
C ALA A 65 -15.89 2.41 18.03
N ALA A 66 -14.96 1.48 17.84
CA ALA A 66 -15.22 0.20 17.20
C ALA A 66 -16.18 -0.69 18.02
N ALA A 67 -16.21 -0.56 19.35
CA ALA A 67 -17.12 -1.27 20.24
C ALA A 67 -18.56 -0.70 20.29
N GLY A 68 -18.86 0.34 19.50
CA GLY A 68 -20.20 0.97 19.49
C GLY A 68 -20.57 1.68 20.82
N LEU A 69 -19.62 1.96 21.68
CA LEU A 69 -19.82 2.56 23.01
C LEU A 69 -19.95 4.09 22.97
N VAL A 70 -19.89 4.70 21.79
CA VAL A 70 -19.88 6.16 21.60
C VAL A 70 -21.06 6.56 20.72
N GLY A 71 -22.24 6.72 21.29
CA GLY A 71 -23.48 7.08 20.61
C GLY A 71 -23.39 8.24 19.59
N ALA A 72 -23.81 9.46 19.91
CA ALA A 72 -23.79 10.62 18.99
C ALA A 72 -22.37 11.02 18.53
N ALA A 73 -21.33 10.76 19.32
CA ALA A 73 -19.94 11.00 18.95
C ALA A 73 -19.44 10.12 17.78
N SER A 74 -20.14 9.05 17.44
CA SER A 74 -19.80 8.18 16.31
C SER A 74 -20.04 8.85 14.95
N ALA A 75 -21.06 9.70 14.84
CA ALA A 75 -21.38 10.44 13.61
C ALA A 75 -20.33 11.52 13.33
N ASP A 76 -19.93 12.27 14.34
CA ASP A 76 -18.91 13.33 14.22
C ASP A 76 -17.52 12.70 13.88
N LEU A 77 -17.18 11.56 14.48
CA LEU A 77 -15.98 10.82 14.14
C LEU A 77 -16.01 10.31 12.70
N GLN A 78 -17.12 9.75 12.27
CA GLN A 78 -17.29 9.27 10.89
C GLN A 78 -17.15 10.43 9.89
N GLN A 79 -17.76 11.56 10.16
CA GLN A 79 -17.66 12.75 9.33
C GLN A 79 -16.20 13.26 9.28
N SER A 80 -15.51 13.30 10.41
CA SER A 80 -14.10 13.69 10.47
C SER A 80 -13.21 12.75 9.62
N PHE A 81 -13.46 11.44 9.65
CA PHE A 81 -12.74 10.49 8.82
C PHE A 81 -13.04 10.65 7.32
N ASP A 82 -14.29 10.95 6.98
CA ASP A 82 -14.69 11.18 5.60
C ASP A 82 -14.07 12.47 5.05
N ASP A 83 -14.00 13.53 5.86
CA ASP A 83 -13.34 14.78 5.51
C ASP A 83 -11.83 14.58 5.32
N THR A 84 -11.15 13.90 6.24
CA THR A 84 -9.73 13.54 6.11
C THR A 84 -9.48 12.70 4.86
N THR A 85 -10.35 11.73 4.58
CA THR A 85 -10.23 10.87 3.39
C THR A 85 -10.31 11.68 2.11
N ARG A 86 -11.24 12.65 2.06
CA ARG A 86 -11.40 13.54 0.92
C ARG A 86 -10.18 14.43 0.73
N GLU A 87 -9.70 15.08 1.80
CA GLU A 87 -8.50 15.92 1.77
C GLU A 87 -7.28 15.16 1.25
N LEU A 88 -7.00 13.98 1.80
CA LEU A 88 -5.88 13.14 1.36
C LEU A 88 -6.02 12.70 -0.10
N SER A 89 -7.23 12.37 -0.55
CA SER A 89 -7.49 12.01 -1.95
C SER A 89 -7.27 13.18 -2.91
N GLU A 90 -7.64 14.40 -2.49
CA GLU A 90 -7.40 15.62 -3.26
C GLU A 90 -5.91 15.96 -3.31
N GLU A 91 -5.19 15.80 -2.20
CA GLU A 91 -3.74 15.98 -2.13
C GLU A 91 -3.00 15.03 -3.09
N VAL A 92 -3.33 13.73 -3.06
CA VAL A 92 -2.80 12.73 -4.00
C VAL A 92 -3.05 13.16 -5.44
N ARG A 93 -4.27 13.58 -5.75
CA ARG A 93 -4.64 14.01 -7.10
C ARG A 93 -3.82 15.22 -7.55
N ALA A 94 -3.72 16.25 -6.70
CA ALA A 94 -2.95 17.45 -7.00
C ALA A 94 -1.47 17.14 -7.19
N HIS A 95 -0.91 16.30 -6.32
CA HIS A 95 0.49 15.89 -6.36
C HIS A 95 0.82 15.12 -7.66
N LEU A 96 0.01 14.13 -8.02
CA LEU A 96 0.21 13.35 -9.25
C LEU A 96 -0.01 14.16 -10.52
N GLN A 97 -0.93 15.14 -10.50
CA GLN A 97 -1.14 16.06 -11.64
C GLN A 97 0.03 17.01 -11.83
N ALA A 98 0.65 17.47 -10.75
CA ALA A 98 1.83 18.33 -10.79
C ALA A 98 3.10 17.57 -11.21
N SER A 99 3.12 16.25 -11.02
CA SER A 99 4.26 15.41 -11.37
C SER A 99 4.38 15.22 -12.90
N HIS A 100 5.62 15.10 -13.39
CA HIS A 100 5.88 14.79 -14.82
C HIS A 100 5.59 13.31 -15.17
N LEU A 101 5.08 12.52 -14.24
CA LEU A 101 4.87 11.07 -14.37
C LEU A 101 3.46 10.74 -14.88
N ARG A 102 3.07 11.35 -16.00
CA ARG A 102 1.70 11.32 -16.53
C ARG A 102 1.11 9.93 -16.76
N ALA A 103 1.91 8.97 -17.18
CA ALA A 103 1.40 7.62 -17.48
C ALA A 103 0.97 6.86 -16.22
N ALA A 104 1.74 6.97 -15.12
CA ALA A 104 1.38 6.40 -13.83
C ALA A 104 0.27 7.20 -13.15
N ALA A 105 0.25 8.54 -13.34
CA ALA A 105 -0.75 9.45 -12.80
C ALA A 105 -2.17 9.26 -13.37
N GLN A 106 -2.37 8.40 -14.37
CA GLN A 106 -3.68 8.10 -14.96
C GLN A 106 -4.28 6.78 -14.46
N ARG A 107 -3.50 5.96 -13.75
CA ARG A 107 -3.88 4.59 -13.36
C ARG A 107 -3.70 4.39 -11.86
N TRP A 108 -4.40 5.16 -11.09
CA TRP A 108 -4.39 5.03 -9.64
C TRP A 108 -5.81 5.02 -9.07
N HIS A 109 -5.95 4.36 -7.94
CA HIS A 109 -7.17 4.35 -7.15
C HIS A 109 -6.82 4.66 -5.70
N PHE A 110 -7.60 5.54 -5.06
CA PHE A 110 -7.46 5.87 -3.64
C PHE A 110 -8.58 5.19 -2.85
N GLN A 111 -8.21 4.52 -1.77
CA GLN A 111 -9.18 3.89 -0.89
C GLN A 111 -8.82 4.09 0.58
N ARG A 112 -9.86 4.32 1.39
CA ARG A 112 -9.76 4.24 2.84
C ARG A 112 -10.01 2.82 3.31
N ARG A 113 -9.27 2.40 4.33
CA ARG A 113 -9.47 1.19 5.11
C ARG A 113 -9.45 1.54 6.59
N ASP A 114 -10.01 0.70 7.45
CA ASP A 114 -10.01 0.87 8.90
C ASP A 114 -9.27 -0.29 9.56
N GLY A 115 -8.50 -0.01 10.62
CA GLY A 115 -7.86 -1.04 11.44
C GLY A 115 -6.34 -1.05 11.40
N VAL A 116 -5.74 -2.23 11.29
CA VAL A 116 -4.28 -2.41 11.33
C VAL A 116 -3.68 -2.12 9.95
N ILE A 117 -2.71 -1.21 9.89
CA ILE A 117 -2.14 -0.72 8.62
C ILE A 117 -1.54 -1.86 7.81
N ALA A 118 -0.66 -2.67 8.42
CA ALA A 118 0.03 -3.74 7.71
C ALA A 118 -0.95 -4.77 7.12
N ASP A 119 -1.96 -5.18 7.90
CA ASP A 119 -2.96 -6.16 7.47
C ASP A 119 -3.78 -5.65 6.28
N ASN A 120 -4.16 -4.37 6.31
CA ASN A 120 -4.91 -3.75 5.22
C ASN A 120 -4.09 -3.61 3.95
N LEU A 121 -2.80 -3.25 4.04
CA LEU A 121 -1.92 -3.17 2.88
C LEU A 121 -1.70 -4.55 2.24
N ILE A 122 -1.50 -5.59 3.07
CA ILE A 122 -1.38 -6.98 2.60
C ILE A 122 -2.67 -7.44 1.93
N ALA A 123 -3.83 -7.18 2.55
CA ALA A 123 -5.13 -7.55 1.99
C ALA A 123 -5.38 -6.91 0.62
N VAL A 124 -4.97 -5.64 0.42
CA VAL A 124 -5.07 -4.98 -0.89
C VAL A 124 -4.12 -5.62 -1.91
N ALA A 125 -2.91 -6.01 -1.49
CA ALA A 125 -1.96 -6.68 -2.37
C ALA A 125 -2.46 -8.09 -2.79
N ASP A 126 -3.05 -8.83 -1.86
CA ASP A 126 -3.67 -10.14 -2.12
C ASP A 126 -4.84 -10.00 -3.11
N ASP A 127 -5.66 -8.98 -2.94
CA ASP A 127 -6.80 -8.67 -3.80
C ASP A 127 -6.35 -8.32 -5.24
N LEU A 128 -5.30 -7.51 -5.39
CA LEU A 128 -4.67 -7.22 -6.67
C LEU A 128 -4.15 -8.50 -7.34
N ARG A 129 -3.46 -9.33 -6.57
CA ARG A 129 -2.92 -10.60 -7.05
C ARG A 129 -4.03 -11.55 -7.49
N TYR A 130 -5.12 -11.62 -6.73
CA TYR A 130 -6.28 -12.43 -7.07
C TYR A 130 -6.95 -11.95 -8.36
N ARG A 131 -7.18 -10.63 -8.49
CA ARG A 131 -7.85 -10.03 -9.66
C ARG A 131 -7.04 -10.11 -10.95
N HIS A 132 -5.72 -10.00 -10.87
CA HIS A 132 -4.85 -9.90 -12.04
C HIS A 132 -4.04 -11.17 -12.34
N GLY A 133 -4.18 -12.19 -11.50
CA GLY A 133 -3.59 -13.50 -11.73
C GLY A 133 -2.09 -13.62 -11.41
N PRO A 134 -1.50 -14.80 -11.64
CA PRO A 134 -0.14 -15.12 -11.23
C PRO A 134 0.96 -14.36 -11.98
N ASP A 135 0.67 -13.80 -13.14
CA ASP A 135 1.64 -13.05 -13.94
C ASP A 135 1.79 -11.60 -13.49
N ALA A 136 0.83 -11.09 -12.69
CA ALA A 136 0.93 -9.75 -12.15
C ALA A 136 2.00 -9.66 -11.05
N ALA A 137 2.91 -8.70 -11.15
CA ALA A 137 3.79 -8.34 -10.05
C ALA A 137 3.09 -7.35 -9.12
N VAL A 138 3.17 -7.60 -7.82
CA VAL A 138 2.64 -6.68 -6.79
C VAL A 138 3.75 -6.38 -5.80
N PHE A 139 3.90 -5.11 -5.43
CA PHE A 139 4.83 -4.66 -4.40
C PHE A 139 4.21 -3.58 -3.53
N LEU A 140 4.70 -3.43 -2.31
CA LEU A 140 4.26 -2.42 -1.36
C LEU A 140 5.28 -1.29 -1.27
N VAL A 141 4.80 -0.06 -1.14
CA VAL A 141 5.65 1.12 -0.90
C VAL A 141 5.11 1.88 0.29
N VAL A 142 5.93 2.09 1.30
CA VAL A 142 5.54 2.79 2.51
C VAL A 142 6.58 3.83 2.91
N GLY A 143 6.13 4.95 3.42
CA GLY A 143 6.99 5.93 4.05
C GLY A 143 7.48 5.46 5.41
N ARG A 144 8.63 5.93 5.82
CA ARG A 144 9.09 5.80 7.21
C ARG A 144 8.28 6.76 8.08
N SER A 145 7.69 6.26 9.16
CA SER A 145 6.94 7.10 10.10
C SER A 145 7.85 8.16 10.71
N GLU A 146 7.54 9.44 10.47
CA GLU A 146 8.26 10.60 11.02
C GLU A 146 7.64 11.10 12.34
N HIS A 147 6.42 10.66 12.68
CA HIS A 147 5.71 11.14 13.85
C HIS A 147 5.93 10.23 15.06
N GLY A 148 6.70 10.73 16.00
CA GLY A 148 7.07 10.08 17.27
C GLY A 148 5.95 9.89 18.29
N TYR A 149 4.68 9.90 17.91
CA TYR A 149 3.55 9.73 18.85
C TYR A 149 3.15 8.27 19.09
N HIS A 150 3.69 7.33 18.37
CA HIS A 150 3.47 5.91 18.66
C HIS A 150 4.79 5.16 18.83
N HIS A 151 5.41 5.34 19.99
CA HIS A 151 6.37 4.38 20.56
C HIS A 151 5.67 3.05 20.91
N VAL A 152 4.72 2.60 20.12
CA VAL A 152 4.12 1.28 20.27
C VAL A 152 4.73 0.37 19.22
N ILE A 153 5.78 -0.30 19.64
CA ILE A 153 6.24 -1.62 19.19
C ILE A 153 5.87 -1.96 17.74
N GLY A 154 6.76 -1.58 16.82
CA GLY A 154 6.73 -2.04 15.43
C GLY A 154 6.24 -0.98 14.45
N SER A 155 7.18 -0.33 13.77
CA SER A 155 6.87 0.49 12.60
C SER A 155 6.12 -0.36 11.56
N VAL A 156 5.27 0.27 10.74
CA VAL A 156 4.57 -0.41 9.63
C VAL A 156 5.54 -1.26 8.79
N PRO A 157 6.74 -0.77 8.41
CA PRO A 157 7.75 -1.61 7.76
C PRO A 157 8.09 -2.89 8.49
N ALA A 158 8.33 -2.82 9.82
CA ALA A 158 8.69 -4.00 10.61
C ALA A 158 7.52 -4.99 10.75
N ALA A 159 6.29 -4.53 10.73
CA ALA A 159 5.11 -5.40 10.70
C ALA A 159 4.97 -6.11 9.34
N LEU A 160 5.20 -5.39 8.26
CA LEU A 160 5.19 -5.94 6.90
C LEU A 160 6.29 -6.98 6.71
N GLU A 161 7.52 -6.73 7.16
CA GLU A 161 8.65 -7.68 7.07
C GLU A 161 8.33 -9.06 7.65
N ARG A 162 7.50 -9.13 8.69
CA ARG A 162 7.17 -10.40 9.36
C ARG A 162 6.07 -11.21 8.67
N HIS A 163 5.19 -10.56 7.94
CA HIS A 163 3.95 -11.18 7.48
C HIS A 163 3.72 -11.08 5.97
N VAL A 164 4.56 -10.33 5.25
CA VAL A 164 4.34 -10.06 3.83
C VAL A 164 5.07 -11.07 2.93
N HIS A 165 4.37 -11.47 1.87
CA HIS A 165 4.91 -12.32 0.79
C HIS A 165 5.20 -11.51 -0.48
N TYR A 166 5.21 -10.19 -0.38
CA TYR A 166 5.45 -9.24 -1.48
C TYR A 166 6.71 -8.43 -1.21
N PRO A 167 7.41 -7.96 -2.24
CA PRO A 167 8.48 -6.99 -2.08
C PRO A 167 7.98 -5.73 -1.38
N VAL A 168 8.72 -5.21 -0.41
CA VAL A 168 8.41 -3.97 0.33
C VAL A 168 9.52 -2.95 0.09
N ILE A 169 9.14 -1.76 -0.30
CA ILE A 169 10.03 -0.61 -0.46
C ILE A 169 9.72 0.38 0.66
N VAL A 170 10.71 0.66 1.49
CA VAL A 170 10.59 1.63 2.58
C VAL A 170 11.31 2.91 2.20
N ILE A 171 10.60 4.02 2.21
CA ILE A 171 11.10 5.35 1.84
C ILE A 171 11.41 6.13 3.12
N PRO A 172 12.66 6.63 3.26
CA PRO A 172 13.08 7.41 4.43
C PRO A 172 12.39 8.78 4.52
#